data_fa6074d32f94134d475b881761f40b0f
#
_entry.id   fa6074d32f94134d475b881761f40b0f
#
_cell.length_a   1.000
_cell.length_b   1.000
_cell.length_c   1.000
_cell.angle_alpha   90.00
_cell.angle_beta   90.00
_cell.angle_gamma   90.00
#
_symmetry.space_group_name_H-M   'P 1'
#
loop_
_entity.id
_entity.type
_entity.pdbx_description
1 polymer ?
#
loop_
_entity_poly.entity_id
_entity_poly.type
_entity_poly.pdbx_seq_one_letter_code
_entity_poly.pdbx_strand_id
1 'polypeptide(L)'
;SLVSGSFACKRMLMIFALEERAQENIKADVWHMQSKYKDNFYDLLVVTHPVDLPGEARVKGANVTYAAKKAAEYLKEKDIPYENVIVSCFDADTVVTPEYFSCLTYYYIVTPRRTRASFQPIPVYHNNIWEAPSFARVLDIGSSFFQLVEATNPEKLVTFSSHSMSFKALVEIGYWPVDIISDDSAIFWKAFIHFDGKYRVIPMYVTISM
;
A
#
# COMPACT_ATOMS: atom_id res chain seq x y z
N SER A 1 5.38 -12.59 -9.39
CA SER A 1 5.43 -13.13 -8.01
C SER A 1 4.05 -13.19 -7.35
N LEU A 2 3.15 -12.20 -7.51
CA LEU A 2 1.81 -12.25 -6.90
C LEU A 2 1.02 -13.49 -7.30
N VAL A 3 1.01 -13.85 -8.57
CA VAL A 3 0.26 -15.00 -9.11
C VAL A 3 0.82 -16.36 -8.64
N SER A 4 2.08 -16.41 -8.25
CA SER A 4 2.75 -17.62 -7.75
C SER A 4 2.78 -17.72 -6.22
N GLY A 5 2.18 -16.75 -5.52
CA GLY A 5 2.11 -16.74 -4.05
C GLY A 5 1.14 -17.76 -3.47
N SER A 6 1.21 -17.97 -2.15
CA SER A 6 0.34 -18.90 -1.42
C SER A 6 -1.10 -18.39 -1.22
N PHE A 7 -1.33 -17.09 -1.43
CA PHE A 7 -2.64 -16.47 -1.26
C PHE A 7 -3.52 -16.60 -2.52
N ALA A 8 -4.81 -16.81 -2.33
CA ALA A 8 -5.75 -16.91 -3.42
C ALA A 8 -5.96 -15.56 -4.12
N CYS A 9 -5.26 -15.33 -5.25
CA CYS A 9 -5.35 -14.08 -6.03
C CYS A 9 -6.79 -13.70 -6.44
N LYS A 10 -7.69 -14.69 -6.56
CA LYS A 10 -9.13 -14.46 -6.77
C LYS A 10 -9.84 -13.69 -5.65
N ARG A 11 -9.17 -13.41 -4.55
CA ARG A 11 -9.63 -12.52 -3.47
C ARG A 11 -8.98 -11.14 -3.51
N MET A 12 -8.18 -10.86 -4.52
CA MET A 12 -7.46 -9.59 -4.67
C MET A 12 -8.10 -8.75 -5.76
N LEU A 13 -8.50 -7.52 -5.43
CA LEU A 13 -8.74 -6.45 -6.39
C LEU A 13 -7.40 -5.75 -6.62
N MET A 14 -6.83 -5.90 -7.81
CA MET A 14 -5.61 -5.21 -8.21
C MET A 14 -5.96 -3.88 -8.87
N ILE A 15 -5.27 -2.81 -8.48
CA ILE A 15 -5.46 -1.50 -9.08
C ILE A 15 -4.11 -0.91 -9.50
N PHE A 16 -3.97 -0.64 -10.78
CA PHE A 16 -2.88 0.17 -11.30
C PHE A 16 -3.30 1.64 -11.27
N ALA A 17 -2.68 2.40 -10.38
CA ALA A 17 -2.88 3.85 -10.27
C ALA A 17 -1.88 4.56 -11.20
N LEU A 18 -2.35 4.95 -12.38
CA LEU A 18 -1.57 5.69 -13.38
C LEU A 18 -1.82 7.19 -13.25
N GLU A 19 -0.80 7.98 -13.53
CA GLU A 19 -1.00 9.40 -13.80
C GLU A 19 -1.24 9.62 -15.30
N GLU A 20 -2.13 10.52 -15.65
CA GLU A 20 -2.41 10.88 -17.07
C GLU A 20 -1.14 11.31 -17.80
N ARG A 21 -0.20 11.98 -17.09
CA ARG A 21 1.11 12.41 -17.60
C ARG A 21 2.14 11.29 -17.74
N ALA A 22 1.82 10.05 -17.34
CA ALA A 22 2.75 8.94 -17.49
C ALA A 22 3.12 8.72 -18.95
N GLN A 23 4.36 8.27 -19.20
CA GLN A 23 4.85 8.01 -20.53
C GLN A 23 4.01 6.93 -21.24
N GLU A 24 3.83 7.05 -22.55
CA GLU A 24 2.95 6.16 -23.33
C GLU A 24 3.42 4.70 -23.30
N ASN A 25 4.73 4.44 -23.22
CA ASN A 25 5.26 3.09 -23.02
C ASN A 25 4.81 2.48 -21.69
N ILE A 26 4.83 3.26 -20.59
CA ILE A 26 4.36 2.80 -19.28
C ILE A 26 2.87 2.48 -19.32
N LYS A 27 2.07 3.34 -19.97
CA LYS A 27 0.63 3.11 -20.16
C LYS A 27 0.39 1.82 -20.95
N ALA A 28 1.12 1.63 -22.05
CA ALA A 28 1.02 0.43 -22.88
C ALA A 28 1.39 -0.85 -22.08
N ASP A 29 2.44 -0.80 -21.28
CA ASP A 29 2.86 -1.92 -20.43
C ASP A 29 1.78 -2.28 -19.40
N VAL A 30 1.16 -1.29 -18.76
CA VAL A 30 0.08 -1.51 -17.80
C VAL A 30 -1.15 -2.14 -18.47
N TRP A 31 -1.54 -1.67 -19.63
CA TRP A 31 -2.65 -2.27 -20.40
C TRP A 31 -2.34 -3.70 -20.84
N HIS A 32 -1.10 -3.95 -21.24
CA HIS A 32 -0.64 -5.31 -21.54
C HIS A 32 -0.73 -6.21 -20.31
N MET A 33 -0.26 -5.73 -19.15
CA MET A 33 -0.34 -6.48 -17.89
C MET A 33 -1.79 -6.74 -17.48
N GLN A 34 -2.68 -5.75 -17.61
CA GLN A 34 -4.10 -5.93 -17.34
C GLN A 34 -4.68 -7.06 -18.22
N SER A 35 -4.47 -6.99 -19.53
CA SER A 35 -4.96 -8.00 -20.47
C SER A 35 -4.44 -9.40 -20.14
N LYS A 36 -3.17 -9.51 -19.74
CA LYS A 36 -2.51 -10.78 -19.45
C LYS A 36 -2.94 -11.41 -18.13
N TYR A 37 -3.22 -10.61 -17.10
CA TYR A 37 -3.38 -11.09 -15.73
C TYR A 37 -4.77 -10.87 -15.14
N LYS A 38 -5.70 -10.20 -15.84
CA LYS A 38 -7.03 -9.91 -15.33
C LYS A 38 -7.73 -11.14 -14.77
N ASP A 39 -7.67 -12.25 -15.47
CA ASP A 39 -8.33 -13.49 -15.08
C ASP A 39 -7.69 -14.20 -13.87
N ASN A 40 -6.52 -13.76 -13.40
CA ASN A 40 -5.88 -14.30 -12.22
C ASN A 40 -6.43 -13.71 -10.92
N PHE A 41 -6.96 -12.49 -10.95
CA PHE A 41 -7.43 -11.73 -9.79
C PHE A 41 -8.96 -11.78 -9.64
N TYR A 42 -9.49 -11.24 -8.54
CA TYR A 42 -10.92 -10.94 -8.41
C TYR A 42 -11.35 -9.98 -9.51
N ASP A 43 -10.64 -8.88 -9.62
CA ASP A 43 -10.63 -8.00 -10.78
C ASP A 43 -9.30 -7.24 -10.86
N LEU A 44 -9.01 -6.64 -12.01
CA LEU A 44 -7.83 -5.83 -12.23
C LEU A 44 -8.26 -4.53 -12.94
N LEU A 45 -8.17 -3.42 -12.22
CA LEU A 45 -8.56 -2.11 -12.67
C LEU A 45 -7.33 -1.28 -13.06
N VAL A 46 -7.47 -0.47 -14.10
CA VAL A 46 -6.53 0.61 -14.42
C VAL A 46 -7.25 1.92 -14.17
N VAL A 47 -6.73 2.71 -13.25
CA VAL A 47 -7.29 4.01 -12.87
C VAL A 47 -6.31 5.09 -13.28
N THR A 48 -6.72 5.98 -14.17
CA THR A 48 -5.90 7.12 -14.61
C THR A 48 -6.29 8.36 -13.84
N HIS A 49 -5.36 8.90 -13.07
CA HIS A 49 -5.53 10.14 -12.31
C HIS A 49 -5.33 11.33 -13.25
N PRO A 50 -6.33 12.22 -13.39
CA PRO A 50 -6.21 13.42 -14.22
C PRO A 50 -5.12 14.37 -13.74
N VAL A 51 -4.54 15.14 -14.65
CA VAL A 51 -3.57 16.18 -14.29
C VAL A 51 -4.24 17.41 -13.70
N ASP A 52 -3.50 18.11 -12.86
CA ASP A 52 -3.84 19.47 -12.37
C ASP A 52 -5.23 19.57 -11.70
N LEU A 53 -5.61 18.57 -10.92
CA LEU A 53 -6.82 18.66 -10.09
C LEU A 53 -6.64 19.74 -9.00
N PRO A 54 -7.64 20.63 -8.80
CA PRO A 54 -7.55 21.70 -7.80
C PRO A 54 -7.33 21.15 -6.39
N GLY A 55 -6.34 21.72 -5.67
CA GLY A 55 -6.02 21.35 -4.30
C GLY A 55 -5.11 20.15 -4.14
N GLU A 56 -4.61 19.58 -5.22
CA GLU A 56 -3.68 18.45 -5.20
C GLU A 56 -2.27 18.89 -5.65
N ALA A 57 -1.26 18.39 -4.94
CA ALA A 57 0.13 18.49 -5.37
C ALA A 57 0.51 17.31 -6.27
N ARG A 58 1.64 17.43 -6.98
CA ARG A 58 2.17 16.34 -7.83
C ARG A 58 2.94 15.32 -6.98
N VAL A 59 2.20 14.58 -6.15
CA VAL A 59 2.72 13.61 -5.19
C VAL A 59 2.02 12.26 -5.32
N LYS A 60 2.65 11.20 -4.82
CA LYS A 60 2.09 9.84 -4.80
C LYS A 60 0.72 9.80 -4.11
N GLY A 61 0.57 10.51 -2.98
CA GLY A 61 -0.67 10.56 -2.20
C GLY A 61 -1.89 10.98 -3.00
N ALA A 62 -1.77 11.94 -3.94
CA ALA A 62 -2.85 12.35 -4.83
C ALA A 62 -3.30 11.20 -5.75
N ASN A 63 -2.34 10.54 -6.41
CA ASN A 63 -2.60 9.43 -7.31
C ASN A 63 -3.27 8.24 -6.60
N VAL A 64 -2.72 7.80 -5.47
CA VAL A 64 -3.28 6.66 -4.72
C VAL A 64 -4.63 6.99 -4.08
N THR A 65 -4.86 8.25 -3.67
CA THR A 65 -6.15 8.71 -3.17
C THR A 65 -7.22 8.65 -4.26
N TYR A 66 -6.91 9.10 -5.47
CA TYR A 66 -7.83 9.02 -6.60
C TYR A 66 -8.20 7.57 -6.91
N ALA A 67 -7.21 6.69 -6.98
CA ALA A 67 -7.41 5.25 -7.19
C ALA A 67 -8.25 4.61 -6.07
N ALA A 68 -8.00 4.97 -4.82
CA ALA A 68 -8.77 4.45 -3.68
C ALA A 68 -10.23 4.93 -3.67
N LYS A 69 -10.51 6.15 -4.11
CA LYS A 69 -11.90 6.63 -4.31
C LYS A 69 -12.62 5.78 -5.36
N LYS A 70 -11.95 5.46 -6.48
CA LYS A 70 -12.51 4.57 -7.51
C LYS A 70 -12.69 3.14 -7.00
N ALA A 71 -11.78 2.66 -6.15
CA ALA A 71 -11.96 1.38 -5.47
C ALA A 71 -13.18 1.40 -4.55
N ALA A 72 -13.42 2.50 -3.82
CA ALA A 72 -14.59 2.63 -2.94
C ALA A 72 -15.91 2.58 -3.72
N GLU A 73 -15.99 3.30 -4.86
CA GLU A 73 -17.13 3.23 -5.77
C GLU A 73 -17.37 1.78 -6.24
N TYR A 74 -16.33 1.10 -6.73
CA TYR A 74 -16.39 -0.27 -7.19
C TYR A 74 -16.84 -1.26 -6.12
N LEU A 75 -16.28 -1.19 -4.91
CA LEU A 75 -16.63 -2.06 -3.79
C LEU A 75 -18.09 -1.86 -3.36
N LYS A 76 -18.56 -0.60 -3.39
CA LYS A 76 -19.97 -0.28 -3.11
C LYS A 76 -20.92 -0.87 -4.16
N GLU A 77 -20.59 -0.80 -5.44
CA GLU A 77 -21.36 -1.41 -6.53
C GLU A 77 -21.43 -2.95 -6.42
N LYS A 78 -20.43 -3.57 -5.79
CA LYS A 78 -20.34 -5.00 -5.56
C LYS A 78 -20.89 -5.45 -4.20
N ASP A 79 -21.49 -4.54 -3.42
CA ASP A 79 -21.97 -4.79 -2.05
C ASP A 79 -20.90 -5.41 -1.13
N ILE A 80 -19.63 -5.02 -1.29
CA ILE A 80 -18.52 -5.50 -0.46
C ILE A 80 -18.32 -4.52 0.71
N PRO A 81 -18.56 -4.93 1.97
CA PRO A 81 -18.37 -4.07 3.14
C PRO A 81 -16.91 -3.70 3.35
N TYR A 82 -16.62 -2.41 3.57
CA TYR A 82 -15.25 -1.90 3.72
C TYR A 82 -14.50 -2.48 4.92
N GLU A 83 -15.18 -2.91 5.98
CA GLU A 83 -14.56 -3.60 7.13
C GLU A 83 -14.00 -4.99 6.79
N ASN A 84 -14.35 -5.56 5.66
CA ASN A 84 -13.83 -6.82 5.16
C ASN A 84 -12.72 -6.64 4.11
N VAL A 85 -12.29 -5.39 3.88
CA VAL A 85 -11.29 -5.05 2.87
C VAL A 85 -10.04 -4.49 3.54
N ILE A 86 -8.89 -4.99 3.11
CA ILE A 86 -7.58 -4.45 3.44
C ILE A 86 -7.02 -3.79 2.18
N VAL A 87 -6.55 -2.58 2.30
CA VAL A 87 -5.83 -1.91 1.23
C VAL A 87 -4.33 -2.00 1.49
N SER A 88 -3.57 -2.40 0.47
CA SER A 88 -2.11 -2.35 0.45
C SER A 88 -1.68 -1.32 -0.58
N CYS A 89 -0.89 -0.35 -0.15
CA CYS A 89 -0.30 0.66 -1.02
C CYS A 89 1.17 0.34 -1.19
N PHE A 90 1.57 -0.06 -2.40
CA PHE A 90 2.95 -0.42 -2.72
C PHE A 90 3.55 0.56 -3.72
N ASP A 91 4.85 0.79 -3.58
CA ASP A 91 5.63 1.42 -4.62
C ASP A 91 5.77 0.46 -5.82
N ALA A 92 5.99 1.02 -7.01
CA ALA A 92 5.97 0.23 -8.25
C ALA A 92 7.07 -0.85 -8.32
N ASP A 93 8.17 -0.66 -7.59
CA ASP A 93 9.30 -1.56 -7.49
C ASP A 93 9.24 -2.52 -6.30
N THR A 94 8.20 -2.42 -5.45
CA THR A 94 8.04 -3.29 -4.30
C THR A 94 7.76 -4.73 -4.70
N VAL A 95 8.54 -5.66 -4.16
CA VAL A 95 8.35 -7.10 -4.34
C VAL A 95 7.98 -7.74 -3.00
N VAL A 96 6.80 -8.35 -2.95
CA VAL A 96 6.32 -9.06 -1.75
C VAL A 96 6.75 -10.53 -1.76
N THR A 97 6.97 -11.10 -0.58
CA THR A 97 7.18 -12.54 -0.42
C THR A 97 5.89 -13.32 -0.73
N PRO A 98 5.99 -14.60 -1.11
CA PRO A 98 4.81 -15.41 -1.42
C PRO A 98 3.78 -15.49 -0.29
N GLU A 99 4.23 -15.41 0.95
CA GLU A 99 3.41 -15.53 2.17
C GLU A 99 2.77 -14.21 2.61
N TYR A 100 3.16 -13.08 2.01
CA TYR A 100 2.80 -11.74 2.48
C TYR A 100 1.29 -11.58 2.72
N PHE A 101 0.46 -11.87 1.73
CA PHE A 101 -0.99 -11.66 1.83
C PHE A 101 -1.67 -12.65 2.75
N SER A 102 -1.15 -13.86 2.88
CA SER A 102 -1.63 -14.84 3.87
C SER A 102 -1.33 -14.36 5.29
N CYS A 103 -0.12 -13.85 5.51
CA CYS A 103 0.31 -13.25 6.76
C CYS A 103 -0.52 -12.00 7.11
N LEU A 104 -0.70 -11.09 6.15
CA LEU A 104 -1.52 -9.88 6.30
C LEU A 104 -2.97 -10.24 6.68
N THR A 105 -3.55 -11.22 5.99
CA THR A 105 -4.92 -11.67 6.26
C THR A 105 -5.03 -12.25 7.67
N TYR A 106 -4.08 -13.08 8.09
CA TYR A 106 -4.02 -13.60 9.45
C TYR A 106 -3.98 -12.48 10.49
N TYR A 107 -3.03 -11.54 10.36
CA TYR A 107 -2.92 -10.41 11.27
C TYR A 107 -4.20 -9.58 11.31
N TYR A 108 -4.83 -9.35 10.16
CA TYR A 108 -6.10 -8.61 10.10
C TYR A 108 -7.21 -9.31 10.90
N ILE A 109 -7.33 -10.62 10.75
CA ILE A 109 -8.40 -11.39 11.41
C ILE A 109 -8.20 -11.44 12.93
N VAL A 110 -6.96 -11.66 13.39
CA VAL A 110 -6.68 -11.83 14.83
C VAL A 110 -6.53 -10.50 15.57
N THR A 111 -6.35 -9.38 14.87
CA THR A 111 -6.14 -8.08 15.51
C THR A 111 -7.45 -7.54 16.09
N PRO A 112 -7.54 -7.31 17.41
CA PRO A 112 -8.67 -6.60 17.99
C PRO A 112 -8.79 -5.19 17.40
N ARG A 113 -10.03 -4.76 17.07
CA ARG A 113 -10.29 -3.46 16.41
C ARG A 113 -9.51 -3.30 15.09
N ARG A 114 -9.43 -4.37 14.30
CA ARG A 114 -8.73 -4.42 13.01
C ARG A 114 -9.07 -3.29 12.04
N THR A 115 -10.27 -2.72 12.17
CA THR A 115 -10.72 -1.56 11.37
C THR A 115 -10.09 -0.23 11.81
N ARG A 116 -9.25 -0.23 12.84
CA ARG A 116 -8.49 0.94 13.33
C ARG A 116 -7.00 0.58 13.44
N ALA A 117 -6.49 -0.07 12.42
CA ALA A 117 -5.10 -0.50 12.38
C ALA A 117 -4.50 -0.41 10.98
N SER A 118 -3.20 -0.14 10.94
CA SER A 118 -2.31 -0.40 9.81
C SER A 118 -1.45 -1.62 10.12
N PHE A 119 -0.88 -2.19 9.07
CA PHE A 119 -0.05 -3.39 9.11
C PHE A 119 1.25 -3.08 8.36
N GLN A 120 2.36 -3.08 9.08
CA GLN A 120 3.66 -2.69 8.55
C GLN A 120 4.55 -3.92 8.42
N PRO A 121 4.89 -4.33 7.18
CA PRO A 121 5.92 -5.34 6.96
C PRO A 121 7.31 -4.76 7.23
N ILE A 122 8.33 -5.61 7.27
CA ILE A 122 9.71 -5.19 7.41
C ILE A 122 10.29 -4.93 6.02
N PRO A 123 10.59 -3.67 5.65
CA PRO A 123 11.19 -3.36 4.37
C PRO A 123 12.66 -3.75 4.35
N VAL A 124 13.09 -4.36 3.26
CA VAL A 124 14.49 -4.70 2.99
C VAL A 124 14.87 -4.11 1.65
N TYR A 125 15.83 -3.18 1.68
CA TYR A 125 16.31 -2.49 0.48
C TYR A 125 17.38 -3.33 -0.22
N HIS A 126 16.98 -4.19 -1.17
CA HIS A 126 17.94 -5.03 -1.89
C HIS A 126 17.59 -5.30 -3.35
N ASN A 127 16.44 -4.84 -3.86
CA ASN A 127 16.04 -5.09 -5.25
C ASN A 127 17.06 -4.56 -6.27
N ASN A 128 17.59 -3.36 -6.04
CA ASN A 128 18.52 -2.65 -6.92
C ASN A 128 19.75 -2.14 -6.16
N ILE A 129 20.06 -2.69 -5.01
CA ILE A 129 21.13 -2.21 -4.12
C ILE A 129 22.51 -2.18 -4.81
N TRP A 130 22.73 -3.08 -5.76
CA TRP A 130 24.01 -3.14 -6.50
C TRP A 130 24.18 -2.03 -7.54
N GLU A 131 23.10 -1.38 -7.94
CA GLU A 131 23.09 -0.23 -8.84
C GLU A 131 23.31 1.10 -8.07
N ALA A 132 23.07 1.09 -6.75
CA ALA A 132 23.25 2.25 -5.90
C ALA A 132 24.73 2.52 -5.56
N PRO A 133 25.14 3.80 -5.36
CA PRO A 133 26.48 4.15 -4.88
C PRO A 133 26.78 3.51 -3.51
N SER A 134 28.07 3.23 -3.24
CA SER A 134 28.47 2.47 -2.04
C SER A 134 27.98 3.06 -0.72
N PHE A 135 27.97 4.39 -0.60
CA PHE A 135 27.47 5.05 0.63
C PHE A 135 25.95 4.90 0.80
N ALA A 136 25.18 4.93 -0.31
CA ALA A 136 23.74 4.74 -0.27
C ALA A 136 23.40 3.32 0.20
N ARG A 137 24.15 2.29 -0.24
CA ARG A 137 23.98 0.92 0.23
C ARG A 137 24.10 0.79 1.76
N VAL A 138 25.05 1.51 2.37
CA VAL A 138 25.22 1.50 3.83
C VAL A 138 24.01 2.11 4.52
N LEU A 139 23.47 3.21 3.98
CA LEU A 139 22.26 3.85 4.50
C LEU A 139 21.03 2.96 4.36
N ASP A 140 20.85 2.31 3.21
CA ASP A 140 19.72 1.42 2.93
C ASP A 140 19.71 0.18 3.84
N ILE A 141 20.89 -0.43 4.05
CA ILE A 141 21.04 -1.53 5.02
C ILE A 141 20.74 -1.04 6.43
N GLY A 142 21.23 0.14 6.82
CA GLY A 142 20.95 0.77 8.09
C GLY A 142 19.45 1.05 8.28
N SER A 143 18.76 1.52 7.24
CA SER A 143 17.32 1.77 7.26
C SER A 143 16.52 0.49 7.45
N SER A 144 16.89 -0.61 6.77
CA SER A 144 16.25 -1.92 6.97
C SER A 144 16.39 -2.42 8.41
N PHE A 145 17.59 -2.28 8.98
CA PHE A 145 17.86 -2.65 10.39
C PHE A 145 17.07 -1.77 11.36
N PHE A 146 17.02 -0.45 11.10
CA PHE A 146 16.22 0.48 11.90
C PHE A 146 14.74 0.09 11.90
N GLN A 147 14.15 -0.22 10.76
CA GLN A 147 12.76 -0.65 10.66
C GLN A 147 12.49 -1.96 11.40
N LEU A 148 13.45 -2.88 11.40
CA LEU A 148 13.35 -4.11 12.19
C LEU A 148 13.33 -3.81 13.70
N VAL A 149 14.17 -2.88 14.17
CA VAL A 149 14.17 -2.43 15.56
C VAL A 149 12.87 -1.74 15.93
N GLU A 150 12.35 -0.85 15.06
CA GLU A 150 11.04 -0.19 15.28
C GLU A 150 9.91 -1.22 15.37
N ALA A 151 9.93 -2.29 14.59
CA ALA A 151 8.95 -3.36 14.67
C ALA A 151 8.91 -4.09 16.02
N THR A 152 9.97 -4.01 16.81
CA THR A 152 9.99 -4.55 18.19
C THR A 152 9.34 -3.63 19.22
N ASN A 153 9.00 -2.39 18.83
CA ASN A 153 8.33 -1.38 19.66
C ASN A 153 6.98 -0.96 19.06
N PRO A 154 6.00 -1.86 19.03
CA PRO A 154 4.74 -1.63 18.30
C PRO A 154 3.93 -0.42 18.79
N GLU A 155 4.15 0.01 20.03
CA GLU A 155 3.51 1.20 20.60
C GLU A 155 4.03 2.53 20.03
N LYS A 156 5.20 2.53 19.39
CA LYS A 156 5.85 3.69 18.76
C LYS A 156 5.86 3.58 17.24
N LEU A 157 5.48 2.43 16.71
CA LEU A 157 5.56 2.15 15.29
C LEU A 157 4.62 3.09 14.50
N VAL A 158 5.18 3.74 13.50
CA VAL A 158 4.49 4.59 12.52
C VAL A 158 4.55 3.90 11.17
N THR A 159 3.55 4.11 10.32
CA THR A 159 3.57 3.56 8.96
C THR A 159 4.71 4.14 8.14
N PHE A 160 5.33 3.26 7.39
CA PHE A 160 6.40 3.53 6.45
C PHE A 160 5.99 3.04 5.05
N SER A 161 6.79 3.31 4.05
CA SER A 161 6.51 2.93 2.66
C SER A 161 6.02 1.48 2.52
N SER A 162 5.09 1.27 1.59
CA SER A 162 4.58 -0.07 1.24
C SER A 162 3.91 -0.80 2.43
N HIS A 163 2.99 -0.13 3.08
CA HIS A 163 2.18 -0.68 4.18
C HIS A 163 0.76 -1.08 3.73
N SER A 164 0.05 -1.73 4.62
CA SER A 164 -1.37 -2.06 4.46
C SER A 164 -2.20 -1.48 5.60
N MET A 165 -3.48 -1.22 5.35
CA MET A 165 -4.41 -0.74 6.38
C MET A 165 -5.84 -1.18 6.11
N SER A 166 -6.71 -1.04 7.12
CA SER A 166 -8.15 -1.22 6.92
C SER A 166 -8.69 -0.23 5.89
N PHE A 167 -9.38 -0.72 4.86
CA PHE A 167 -10.02 0.14 3.87
C PHE A 167 -11.13 1.00 4.51
N LYS A 168 -11.83 0.47 5.51
CA LYS A 168 -12.79 1.25 6.30
C LYS A 168 -12.14 2.44 6.98
N ALA A 169 -10.99 2.24 7.65
CA ALA A 169 -10.27 3.35 8.25
C ALA A 169 -9.84 4.38 7.20
N LEU A 170 -9.32 3.93 6.06
CA LEU A 170 -8.90 4.82 4.98
C LEU A 170 -10.04 5.73 4.51
N VAL A 171 -11.24 5.17 4.31
CA VAL A 171 -12.41 5.94 3.89
C VAL A 171 -12.86 6.91 4.99
N GLU A 172 -12.92 6.46 6.25
CA GLU A 172 -13.36 7.29 7.40
C GLU A 172 -12.45 8.51 7.61
N ILE A 173 -11.14 8.37 7.43
CA ILE A 173 -10.19 9.48 7.57
C ILE A 173 -10.06 10.36 6.32
N GLY A 174 -10.77 10.06 5.25
CA GLY A 174 -10.73 10.83 4.01
C GLY A 174 -9.46 10.63 3.18
N TYR A 175 -8.98 9.39 3.08
CA TYR A 175 -7.88 8.91 2.24
C TYR A 175 -6.49 9.51 2.58
N TRP A 176 -5.48 9.24 1.72
CA TRP A 176 -4.12 9.79 1.90
C TRP A 176 -4.10 11.31 1.70
N PRO A 177 -3.17 12.02 2.35
CA PRO A 177 -2.91 13.42 2.03
C PRO A 177 -2.50 13.58 0.56
N VAL A 178 -3.01 14.64 -0.06
CA VAL A 178 -2.83 14.89 -1.51
C VAL A 178 -1.83 16.02 -1.80
N ASP A 179 -1.26 16.62 -0.76
CA ASP A 179 -0.47 17.85 -0.79
C ASP A 179 0.93 17.70 -0.18
N ILE A 180 1.28 16.52 0.33
CA ILE A 180 2.57 16.26 0.99
C ILE A 180 3.28 15.02 0.42
N ILE A 181 4.61 15.03 0.45
CA ILE A 181 5.45 13.95 -0.10
C ILE A 181 5.47 12.73 0.82
N SER A 182 5.51 12.93 2.14
CA SER A 182 5.60 11.86 3.14
C SER A 182 4.21 11.32 3.52
N ASP A 183 3.42 10.95 2.52
CA ASP A 183 2.06 10.45 2.66
C ASP A 183 1.99 9.16 3.51
N ASP A 184 3.00 8.31 3.44
CA ASP A 184 3.08 7.03 4.16
C ASP A 184 3.10 7.21 5.70
N SER A 185 3.83 8.17 6.23
CA SER A 185 3.82 8.47 7.68
C SER A 185 2.66 9.40 8.06
N ALA A 186 2.29 10.32 7.19
CA ALA A 186 1.21 11.26 7.46
C ALA A 186 -0.15 10.59 7.56
N ILE A 187 -0.39 9.49 6.83
CA ILE A 187 -1.63 8.72 6.93
C ILE A 187 -1.83 8.15 8.34
N PHE A 188 -0.74 7.70 8.99
CA PHE A 188 -0.80 7.26 10.40
C PHE A 188 -1.26 8.38 11.31
N TRP A 189 -0.63 9.56 11.24
CA TRP A 189 -0.98 10.67 12.10
C TRP A 189 -2.40 11.17 11.84
N LYS A 190 -2.84 11.20 10.60
CA LYS A 190 -4.22 11.52 10.22
C LYS A 190 -5.21 10.54 10.85
N ALA A 191 -4.92 9.24 10.79
CA ALA A 191 -5.75 8.22 11.42
C ALA A 191 -5.69 8.30 12.96
N PHE A 192 -4.51 8.50 13.54
CA PHE A 192 -4.32 8.62 14.98
C PHE A 192 -5.13 9.77 15.59
N ILE A 193 -5.11 10.94 14.95
CA ILE A 193 -5.89 12.11 15.35
C ILE A 193 -7.38 11.84 15.17
N HIS A 194 -7.80 11.31 14.02
CA HIS A 194 -9.20 11.02 13.72
C HIS A 194 -9.83 10.05 14.72
N PHE A 195 -9.09 9.07 15.19
CA PHE A 195 -9.56 8.06 16.14
C PHE A 195 -9.20 8.37 17.60
N ASP A 196 -8.90 9.62 17.95
CA ASP A 196 -8.57 10.07 19.32
C ASP A 196 -7.48 9.22 19.98
N GLY A 197 -6.38 8.96 19.27
CA GLY A 197 -5.28 8.13 19.75
C GLY A 197 -5.56 6.62 19.78
N LYS A 198 -6.72 6.18 19.30
CA LYS A 198 -7.12 4.75 19.29
C LYS A 198 -6.84 4.07 17.96
N TYR A 199 -5.76 4.46 17.32
CA TYR A 199 -5.22 3.86 16.09
C TYR A 199 -3.82 3.33 16.36
N ARG A 200 -3.44 2.23 15.70
CA ARG A 200 -2.12 1.62 15.90
C ARG A 200 -1.59 0.99 14.61
N VAL A 201 -0.29 0.79 14.60
CA VAL A 201 0.39 -0.01 13.57
C VAL A 201 0.75 -1.37 14.15
N ILE A 202 0.43 -2.43 13.44
CA ILE A 202 0.76 -3.81 13.78
C ILE A 202 1.98 -4.21 12.96
N PRO A 203 3.12 -4.53 13.59
CA PRO A 203 4.26 -5.05 12.86
C PRO A 203 3.93 -6.45 12.33
N MET A 204 4.25 -6.68 11.06
CA MET A 204 4.20 -8.00 10.44
C MET A 204 5.63 -8.50 10.27
N TYR A 205 5.94 -9.65 10.85
CA TYR A 205 7.27 -10.26 10.72
C TYR A 205 7.42 -11.02 9.40
N VAL A 206 7.14 -10.31 8.33
CA VAL A 206 7.31 -10.73 6.93
C VAL A 206 8.00 -9.60 6.19
N THR A 207 8.94 -9.93 5.33
CA THR A 207 9.72 -8.94 4.59
C THR A 207 9.06 -8.57 3.26
N ILE A 208 9.32 -7.34 2.84
CA ILE A 208 9.11 -6.88 1.47
C ILE A 208 10.42 -6.32 0.93
N SER A 209 10.65 -6.50 -0.36
CA SER A 209 11.82 -5.95 -1.05
C SER A 209 11.47 -4.62 -1.71
N MET A 210 12.32 -3.64 -1.51
CA MET A 210 12.19 -2.29 -2.04
C MET A 210 13.47 -1.86 -2.71
#